data_cc6cf3d881058c23e9a91a90d2c6d11f
#
_entry.id   cc6cf3d881058c23e9a91a90d2c6d11f
#
_cell.length_a   1.000
_cell.length_b   1.000
_cell.length_c   1.000
_cell.angle_alpha   90.00
_cell.angle_beta   90.00
_cell.angle_gamma   90.00
#
_symmetry.space_group_name_H-M   'P 1'
#
loop_
_entity.id
_entity.type
_entity.pdbx_description
1 polymer ?
#
loop_
_entity_poly.entity_id
_entity_poly.type
_entity_poly.pdbx_seq_one_letter_code
_entity_poly.pdbx_strand_id
1 'polypeptide(L)'
;LDRKQYIKLLQNANVLISCARSEGWNLPLIEALACGTPSIYTKCSGQLEFTENKGLGVDILGEEPATNNQNLSYEHNIPGNFYTPDTKDLVKKIKDSYNNYNLWKKWHLQRSKVIRDEFSWKNQAKKAYNRLLQIELKPKNTKPRLEVNFVDGPYACLRNAKQAYKVEFVNQDTGKIEYETELKNDHWGKTFHRYFINWEIRVKDNFGNIIISHKYNATGKRVLIELGSKSLGDTLAWFPYVQEFKNKHNCNVIVSTFWNKFFEKKYPDLEFVTPGSTIPNLYAMYEVGWFYNDETDKLDGFKQPFDPKSYTLQQTATNILGLEYKEIIPKIDYKISKRPIKEKYVCISPHASAGAKYWQHPTGWQDIINYLNNNGYKVVLISKEKHNDNWENRKLPLGKPFKNIIDKTGNIPMNDIINLIHHSELYIGVSSGLAWLSWALKKQVVMISGFSSDWTEFTTNIERIINKDVCNSCFNNFKLDASD
;
A
#
# COMPACT_ATOMS: atom_id res chain seq x y z
N LEU A 1 -41.70 3.04 -13.16
CA LEU A 1 -42.12 1.91 -14.00
C LEU A 1 -42.53 0.76 -13.11
N ASP A 2 -43.71 0.15 -13.38
CA ASP A 2 -44.03 -1.13 -12.76
C ASP A 2 -43.18 -2.25 -13.36
N ARG A 3 -43.16 -3.46 -12.73
CA ARG A 3 -42.32 -4.57 -13.16
C ARG A 3 -42.61 -5.03 -14.60
N LYS A 4 -43.86 -4.97 -15.05
CA LYS A 4 -44.22 -5.36 -16.41
C LYS A 4 -43.72 -4.37 -17.44
N GLN A 5 -43.86 -3.08 -17.15
CA GLN A 5 -43.35 -1.99 -18.00
C GLN A 5 -41.81 -2.08 -18.10
N TYR A 6 -41.13 -2.32 -17.00
CA TYR A 6 -39.69 -2.46 -16.97
C TYR A 6 -39.19 -3.67 -17.81
N ILE A 7 -39.84 -4.83 -17.68
CA ILE A 7 -39.53 -6.00 -18.52
C ILE A 7 -39.74 -5.71 -19.99
N LYS A 8 -40.87 -5.05 -20.36
CA LYS A 8 -41.10 -4.66 -21.75
C LYS A 8 -40.05 -3.69 -22.28
N LEU A 9 -39.59 -2.75 -21.43
CA LEU A 9 -38.51 -1.84 -21.78
C LEU A 9 -37.22 -2.61 -22.14
N LEU A 10 -36.82 -3.55 -21.29
CA LEU A 10 -35.66 -4.38 -21.56
C LEU A 10 -35.81 -5.25 -22.82
N GLN A 11 -36.97 -5.88 -23.01
CA GLN A 11 -37.27 -6.71 -24.20
C GLN A 11 -37.24 -5.94 -25.52
N ASN A 12 -37.70 -4.67 -25.49
CA ASN A 12 -37.75 -3.81 -26.66
C ASN A 12 -36.48 -3.02 -26.91
N ALA A 13 -35.54 -2.97 -25.94
CA ALA A 13 -34.27 -2.32 -26.13
C ALA A 13 -33.42 -3.04 -27.18
N ASN A 14 -32.79 -2.29 -28.06
CA ASN A 14 -31.85 -2.85 -29.02
C ASN A 14 -30.57 -3.32 -28.37
N VAL A 15 -30.07 -2.57 -27.37
CA VAL A 15 -28.89 -2.89 -26.60
C VAL A 15 -28.97 -2.27 -25.22
N LEU A 16 -28.50 -2.98 -24.20
CA LEU A 16 -28.18 -2.42 -22.88
C LEU A 16 -26.69 -2.10 -22.84
N ILE A 17 -26.33 -0.93 -22.33
CA ILE A 17 -24.92 -0.58 -22.06
C ILE A 17 -24.76 -0.36 -20.56
N SER A 18 -23.89 -1.14 -19.94
CA SER A 18 -23.59 -1.10 -18.52
C SER A 18 -22.07 -1.09 -18.29
N CYS A 19 -21.45 0.08 -18.44
CA CYS A 19 -20.01 0.27 -18.27
C CYS A 19 -19.65 0.64 -16.83
N ALA A 20 -20.16 -0.12 -15.88
CA ALA A 20 -19.83 0.04 -14.47
C ALA A 20 -18.33 -0.20 -14.22
N ARG A 21 -17.75 0.61 -13.34
CA ARG A 21 -16.35 0.52 -12.91
C ARG A 21 -16.18 -0.42 -11.71
N SER A 22 -17.28 -0.72 -11.02
CA SER A 22 -17.34 -1.69 -9.92
C SER A 22 -18.81 -2.06 -9.70
N GLU A 23 -19.09 -3.33 -9.50
CA GLU A 23 -20.44 -3.84 -9.29
C GLU A 23 -20.43 -5.08 -8.39
N GLY A 24 -21.35 -5.11 -7.42
CA GLY A 24 -21.56 -6.30 -6.61
C GLY A 24 -22.15 -7.45 -7.43
N TRP A 25 -23.20 -7.16 -8.22
CA TRP A 25 -23.90 -8.16 -9.04
C TRP A 25 -24.43 -7.64 -10.38
N ASN A 26 -24.75 -6.36 -10.51
CA ASN A 26 -25.32 -5.73 -11.69
C ASN A 26 -26.69 -6.33 -12.09
N LEU A 27 -27.72 -6.12 -11.27
CA LEU A 27 -29.08 -6.63 -11.52
C LEU A 27 -29.63 -6.19 -12.88
N PRO A 28 -29.53 -4.92 -13.35
CA PRO A 28 -30.02 -4.55 -14.67
C PRO A 28 -29.40 -5.34 -15.81
N LEU A 29 -28.11 -5.68 -15.72
CA LEU A 29 -27.42 -6.46 -16.73
C LEU A 29 -27.95 -7.90 -16.80
N ILE A 30 -28.06 -8.61 -15.67
CA ILE A 30 -28.57 -9.99 -15.66
C ILE A 30 -30.04 -10.04 -16.10
N GLU A 31 -30.85 -9.04 -15.76
CA GLU A 31 -32.25 -8.94 -16.18
C GLU A 31 -32.38 -8.70 -17.69
N ALA A 32 -31.54 -7.86 -18.29
CA ALA A 32 -31.48 -7.65 -19.73
C ALA A 32 -31.06 -8.95 -20.46
N LEU A 33 -30.02 -9.64 -19.94
CA LEU A 33 -29.61 -10.94 -20.47
C LEU A 33 -30.73 -11.98 -20.36
N ALA A 34 -31.49 -12.01 -19.27
CA ALA A 34 -32.65 -12.87 -19.10
C ALA A 34 -33.77 -12.53 -20.08
N CYS A 35 -33.90 -11.30 -20.52
CA CYS A 35 -34.81 -10.83 -21.55
C CYS A 35 -34.29 -11.10 -22.99
N GLY A 36 -33.06 -11.53 -23.15
CA GLY A 36 -32.43 -11.75 -24.46
C GLY A 36 -32.04 -10.45 -25.16
N THR A 37 -31.82 -9.37 -24.39
CA THR A 37 -31.37 -8.10 -24.89
C THR A 37 -29.86 -8.09 -25.07
N PRO A 38 -29.31 -7.76 -26.25
CA PRO A 38 -27.89 -7.56 -26.42
C PRO A 38 -27.33 -6.61 -25.38
N SER A 39 -26.23 -6.98 -24.72
CA SER A 39 -25.74 -6.21 -23.57
C SER A 39 -24.23 -6.03 -23.67
N ILE A 40 -23.80 -4.76 -23.58
CA ILE A 40 -22.41 -4.34 -23.50
C ILE A 40 -22.10 -4.06 -22.05
N TYR A 41 -21.02 -4.65 -21.51
CA TYR A 41 -20.68 -4.55 -20.09
C TYR A 41 -19.17 -4.53 -19.89
N THR A 42 -18.68 -3.93 -18.80
CA THR A 42 -17.25 -4.01 -18.44
C THR A 42 -16.90 -5.39 -17.90
N LYS A 43 -15.79 -5.97 -18.34
CA LYS A 43 -15.31 -7.28 -17.85
C LYS A 43 -14.68 -7.16 -16.47
N CYS A 44 -15.48 -6.90 -15.43
CA CYS A 44 -14.99 -6.73 -14.07
C CYS A 44 -15.99 -7.21 -13.02
N SER A 45 -15.52 -7.44 -11.82
CA SER A 45 -16.27 -7.71 -10.57
C SER A 45 -17.37 -8.78 -10.67
N GLY A 46 -18.41 -8.72 -9.81
CA GLY A 46 -19.41 -9.77 -9.65
C GLY A 46 -20.22 -10.12 -10.89
N GLN A 47 -20.33 -9.24 -11.87
CA GLN A 47 -21.04 -9.51 -13.12
C GLN A 47 -20.37 -10.60 -13.99
N LEU A 48 -19.09 -10.92 -13.76
CA LEU A 48 -18.38 -11.99 -14.47
C LEU A 48 -18.97 -13.37 -14.19
N GLU A 49 -19.60 -13.57 -13.03
CA GLU A 49 -20.24 -14.84 -12.64
C GLU A 49 -21.31 -15.31 -13.63
N PHE A 50 -22.02 -14.40 -14.29
CA PHE A 50 -23.10 -14.76 -15.21
C PHE A 50 -22.85 -14.33 -16.66
N THR A 51 -21.79 -13.54 -16.92
CA THR A 51 -21.45 -13.12 -18.28
C THR A 51 -20.40 -14.02 -18.92
N GLU A 52 -19.65 -14.80 -18.13
CA GLU A 52 -18.58 -15.71 -18.56
C GLU A 52 -17.52 -15.02 -19.44
N ASN A 53 -17.34 -13.71 -19.30
CA ASN A 53 -16.42 -12.93 -20.15
C ASN A 53 -16.68 -13.05 -21.66
N LYS A 54 -17.88 -13.40 -22.08
CA LYS A 54 -18.24 -13.65 -23.49
C LYS A 54 -19.11 -12.53 -24.05
N GLY A 55 -19.22 -12.51 -25.38
CA GLY A 55 -20.09 -11.57 -26.09
C GLY A 55 -19.54 -10.14 -26.13
N LEU A 56 -20.34 -9.17 -25.73
CA LEU A 56 -20.03 -7.74 -25.83
C LEU A 56 -19.32 -7.18 -24.58
N GLY A 57 -18.51 -7.98 -23.92
CA GLY A 57 -17.71 -7.54 -22.79
C GLY A 57 -16.60 -6.56 -23.21
N VAL A 58 -16.54 -5.40 -22.55
CA VAL A 58 -15.53 -4.35 -22.75
C VAL A 58 -14.31 -4.68 -21.90
N ASP A 59 -13.14 -4.61 -22.50
CA ASP A 59 -11.87 -4.84 -21.80
C ASP A 59 -11.57 -3.71 -20.81
N ILE A 60 -10.75 -3.99 -19.82
CA ILE A 60 -10.26 -3.01 -18.85
C ILE A 60 -8.83 -2.63 -19.16
N LEU A 61 -8.49 -1.35 -19.01
CA LEU A 61 -7.12 -0.82 -19.16
C LEU A 61 -6.28 -1.02 -17.90
N GLY A 62 -6.94 -1.15 -16.75
CA GLY A 62 -6.30 -1.28 -15.44
C GLY A 62 -7.26 -0.99 -14.30
N GLU A 63 -6.69 -0.87 -13.11
CA GLU A 63 -7.39 -0.53 -11.88
C GLU A 63 -6.82 0.77 -11.32
N GLU A 64 -7.69 1.57 -10.70
CA GLU A 64 -7.30 2.76 -9.95
C GLU A 64 -7.93 2.76 -8.56
N PRO A 65 -7.26 3.28 -7.52
CA PRO A 65 -7.80 3.33 -6.17
C PRO A 65 -9.12 4.12 -6.11
N ALA A 66 -10.10 3.61 -5.39
CA ALA A 66 -11.41 4.25 -5.19
C ALA A 66 -11.37 5.47 -4.25
N THR A 67 -10.19 5.97 -3.91
CA THR A 67 -9.93 7.03 -2.93
C THR A 67 -10.45 8.43 -3.29
N ASN A 68 -10.85 8.65 -4.55
CA ASN A 68 -11.25 9.97 -5.02
C ASN A 68 -12.76 10.24 -4.98
N ASN A 69 -13.56 9.36 -4.40
CA ASN A 69 -15.00 9.53 -4.35
C ASN A 69 -15.44 10.08 -2.99
N GLN A 70 -15.66 11.39 -2.89
CA GLN A 70 -16.09 12.12 -1.69
C GLN A 70 -17.39 11.58 -1.05
N ASN A 71 -18.12 10.69 -1.73
CA ASN A 71 -19.37 10.10 -1.27
C ASN A 71 -19.22 8.72 -0.61
N LEU A 72 -18.00 8.18 -0.53
CA LEU A 72 -17.71 6.91 0.14
C LEU A 72 -16.89 7.18 1.39
N SER A 73 -17.51 7.81 2.38
CA SER A 73 -16.95 7.86 3.74
C SER A 73 -17.14 6.50 4.41
N TYR A 74 -16.19 5.60 4.22
CA TYR A 74 -16.11 4.41 5.05
C TYR A 74 -15.22 4.72 6.25
N GLU A 75 -15.75 4.53 7.45
CA GLU A 75 -15.03 4.65 8.73
C GLU A 75 -13.83 3.69 8.87
N HIS A 76 -13.60 2.85 7.87
CA HIS A 76 -12.49 1.89 7.83
C HIS A 76 -11.83 1.97 6.46
N ASN A 77 -10.87 2.85 6.30
CA ASN A 77 -9.99 3.09 5.16
C ASN A 77 -9.44 1.82 4.47
N ILE A 78 -10.31 1.01 3.87
CA ILE A 78 -9.92 0.01 2.88
C ILE A 78 -10.56 0.44 1.56
N PRO A 79 -9.93 1.32 0.81
CA PRO A 79 -10.42 1.69 -0.50
C PRO A 79 -10.25 0.47 -1.42
N GLY A 80 -11.34 -0.02 -1.98
CA GLY A 80 -11.29 -0.92 -3.13
C GLY A 80 -10.74 -0.18 -4.36
N ASN A 81 -10.57 -0.91 -5.46
CA ASN A 81 -10.19 -0.32 -6.74
C ASN A 81 -11.39 -0.21 -7.67
N PHE A 82 -11.40 0.85 -8.48
CA PHE A 82 -12.25 0.97 -9.64
C PHE A 82 -11.53 0.44 -10.89
N TYR A 83 -12.25 -0.32 -11.69
CA TYR A 83 -11.77 -0.73 -13.00
C TYR A 83 -11.94 0.39 -14.02
N THR A 84 -10.96 0.58 -14.89
CA THR A 84 -11.02 1.57 -15.98
C THR A 84 -11.38 0.89 -17.29
N PRO A 85 -12.63 1.05 -17.79
CA PRO A 85 -13.04 0.46 -19.06
C PRO A 85 -12.23 1.02 -20.23
N ASP A 86 -11.89 0.18 -21.21
CA ASP A 86 -11.30 0.63 -22.46
C ASP A 86 -12.36 1.31 -23.34
N THR A 87 -12.31 2.64 -23.41
CA THR A 87 -13.23 3.45 -24.22
C THR A 87 -13.14 3.09 -25.72
N LYS A 88 -11.98 2.72 -26.22
CA LYS A 88 -11.82 2.34 -27.63
C LYS A 88 -12.49 1.01 -27.91
N ASP A 89 -12.35 0.04 -27.01
CA ASP A 89 -13.05 -1.24 -27.11
C ASP A 89 -14.56 -1.05 -26.92
N LEU A 90 -15.02 -0.17 -26.01
CA LEU A 90 -16.42 0.17 -25.87
C LEU A 90 -17.02 0.68 -27.20
N VAL A 91 -16.37 1.65 -27.84
CA VAL A 91 -16.82 2.18 -29.14
C VAL A 91 -16.86 1.07 -30.20
N LYS A 92 -15.87 0.18 -30.22
CA LYS A 92 -15.83 -0.99 -31.12
C LYS A 92 -17.02 -1.91 -30.85
N LYS A 93 -17.33 -2.24 -29.58
CA LYS A 93 -18.47 -3.09 -29.20
C LYS A 93 -19.82 -2.45 -29.56
N ILE A 94 -19.95 -1.13 -29.40
CA ILE A 94 -21.16 -0.41 -29.85
C ILE A 94 -21.34 -0.51 -31.36
N LYS A 95 -20.30 -0.26 -32.14
CA LYS A 95 -20.33 -0.40 -33.60
C LYS A 95 -20.62 -1.84 -34.03
N ASP A 96 -20.02 -2.81 -33.36
CA ASP A 96 -20.24 -4.24 -33.65
C ASP A 96 -21.69 -4.64 -33.31
N SER A 97 -22.23 -4.18 -32.18
CA SER A 97 -23.62 -4.44 -31.80
C SER A 97 -24.64 -3.84 -32.80
N TYR A 98 -24.31 -2.70 -33.42
CA TYR A 98 -25.12 -2.08 -34.45
C TYR A 98 -25.00 -2.83 -35.78
N ASN A 99 -23.79 -3.06 -36.28
CA ASN A 99 -23.55 -3.67 -37.58
C ASN A 99 -23.99 -5.14 -37.62
N ASN A 100 -23.88 -5.86 -36.53
CA ASN A 100 -24.19 -7.27 -36.40
C ASN A 100 -25.38 -7.55 -35.47
N TYR A 101 -26.33 -6.60 -35.39
CA TYR A 101 -27.45 -6.65 -34.44
C TYR A 101 -28.21 -7.98 -34.44
N ASN A 102 -28.60 -8.51 -35.61
CA ASN A 102 -29.35 -9.73 -35.71
C ASN A 102 -28.59 -10.95 -35.18
N LEU A 103 -27.27 -10.98 -35.38
CA LEU A 103 -26.40 -12.02 -34.84
C LEU A 103 -26.37 -11.96 -33.29
N TRP A 104 -26.12 -10.80 -32.74
CA TRP A 104 -26.07 -10.58 -31.30
C TRP A 104 -27.44 -10.81 -30.64
N LYS A 105 -28.53 -10.35 -31.27
CA LYS A 105 -29.90 -10.60 -30.77
C LYS A 105 -30.21 -12.09 -30.71
N LYS A 106 -29.90 -12.84 -31.76
CA LYS A 106 -30.09 -14.31 -31.80
C LYS A 106 -29.27 -14.99 -30.72
N TRP A 107 -28.01 -14.62 -30.57
CA TRP A 107 -27.12 -15.19 -29.54
C TRP A 107 -27.64 -14.93 -28.13
N HIS A 108 -28.05 -13.69 -27.81
CA HIS A 108 -28.58 -13.35 -26.48
C HIS A 108 -29.91 -14.00 -26.20
N LEU A 109 -30.79 -14.15 -27.18
CA LEU A 109 -32.05 -14.89 -27.05
C LEU A 109 -31.83 -16.36 -26.71
N GLN A 110 -30.87 -17.02 -27.36
CA GLN A 110 -30.53 -18.43 -27.04
C GLN A 110 -29.98 -18.55 -25.60
N ARG A 111 -29.11 -17.63 -25.20
CA ARG A 111 -28.52 -17.62 -23.89
C ARG A 111 -29.49 -17.22 -22.78
N SER A 112 -30.49 -16.43 -23.09
CA SER A 112 -31.48 -15.95 -22.09
C SER A 112 -32.16 -17.09 -21.35
N LYS A 113 -32.35 -18.24 -22.01
CA LYS A 113 -32.92 -19.41 -21.37
C LYS A 113 -31.99 -19.96 -20.28
N VAL A 114 -30.70 -20.06 -20.59
CA VAL A 114 -29.68 -20.52 -19.61
C VAL A 114 -29.64 -19.57 -18.40
N ILE A 115 -29.64 -18.25 -18.64
CA ILE A 115 -29.64 -17.25 -17.57
C ILE A 115 -30.90 -17.40 -16.69
N ARG A 116 -32.10 -17.52 -17.29
CA ARG A 116 -33.32 -17.68 -16.52
C ARG A 116 -33.36 -18.99 -15.71
N ASP A 117 -32.84 -20.05 -16.28
CA ASP A 117 -32.84 -21.38 -15.59
C ASP A 117 -31.79 -21.36 -14.47
N GLU A 118 -30.57 -20.95 -14.76
CA GLU A 118 -29.47 -21.01 -13.81
C GLU A 118 -29.64 -20.02 -12.65
N PHE A 119 -29.99 -18.77 -12.94
CA PHE A 119 -30.10 -17.69 -11.97
C PHE A 119 -31.51 -17.43 -11.47
N SER A 120 -32.46 -18.37 -11.71
CA SER A 120 -33.77 -18.27 -11.09
C SER A 120 -33.69 -18.33 -9.56
N TRP A 121 -34.54 -17.59 -8.89
CA TRP A 121 -34.65 -17.64 -7.42
C TRP A 121 -34.80 -19.07 -6.90
N LYS A 122 -35.60 -19.90 -7.60
CA LYS A 122 -35.79 -21.32 -7.25
C LYS A 122 -34.47 -22.10 -7.24
N ASN A 123 -33.67 -21.95 -8.29
CA ASN A 123 -32.41 -22.70 -8.40
C ASN A 123 -31.32 -22.14 -7.47
N GLN A 124 -31.28 -20.85 -7.27
CA GLN A 124 -30.36 -20.24 -6.30
C GLN A 124 -30.72 -20.60 -4.85
N ALA A 125 -32.02 -20.57 -4.52
CA ALA A 125 -32.50 -21.05 -3.21
C ALA A 125 -32.16 -22.54 -2.99
N LYS A 126 -32.30 -23.37 -4.04
CA LYS A 126 -31.91 -24.80 -3.95
C LYS A 126 -30.40 -24.98 -3.73
N LYS A 127 -29.57 -24.21 -4.41
CA LYS A 127 -28.10 -24.20 -4.17
C LYS A 127 -27.78 -23.81 -2.73
N ALA A 128 -28.38 -22.73 -2.23
CA ALA A 128 -28.21 -22.29 -0.85
C ALA A 128 -28.70 -23.34 0.15
N TYR A 129 -29.88 -23.92 -0.05
CA TYR A 129 -30.44 -24.96 0.80
C TYR A 129 -29.55 -26.21 0.85
N ASN A 130 -29.10 -26.71 -0.30
CA ASN A 130 -28.17 -27.83 -0.36
C ASN A 130 -26.85 -27.52 0.37
N ARG A 131 -26.35 -26.28 0.29
CA ARG A 131 -25.16 -25.88 1.02
C ARG A 131 -25.40 -25.86 2.54
N LEU A 132 -26.52 -25.34 2.97
CA LEU A 132 -26.93 -25.36 4.38
C LEU A 132 -27.03 -26.79 4.94
N LEU A 133 -27.65 -27.70 4.20
CA LEU A 133 -27.68 -29.12 4.58
C LEU A 133 -26.28 -29.72 4.74
N GLN A 134 -25.36 -29.41 3.83
CA GLN A 134 -23.97 -29.86 3.95
C GLN A 134 -23.26 -29.31 5.19
N ILE A 135 -23.61 -28.11 5.62
CA ILE A 135 -23.09 -27.50 6.85
C ILE A 135 -23.69 -28.17 8.08
N GLU A 136 -24.99 -28.44 8.07
CA GLU A 136 -25.69 -29.12 9.19
C GLU A 136 -25.22 -30.56 9.40
N LEU A 137 -24.89 -31.26 8.31
CA LEU A 137 -24.43 -32.66 8.37
C LEU A 137 -22.96 -32.79 8.80
N LYS A 138 -22.22 -31.74 8.96
CA LYS A 138 -20.90 -31.83 9.59
C LYS A 138 -21.07 -32.22 11.05
N PRO A 139 -20.30 -33.23 11.55
CA PRO A 139 -20.35 -33.59 12.95
C PRO A 139 -20.09 -32.36 13.81
N LYS A 140 -21.05 -32.04 14.69
CA LYS A 140 -20.88 -30.90 15.63
C LYS A 140 -19.69 -31.21 16.52
N ASN A 141 -18.58 -30.57 16.29
CA ASN A 141 -17.45 -30.61 17.20
C ASN A 141 -17.92 -30.06 18.54
N THR A 142 -18.05 -30.93 19.55
CA THR A 142 -18.64 -30.57 20.85
C THR A 142 -17.68 -29.80 21.74
N LYS A 143 -16.40 -29.68 21.35
CA LYS A 143 -15.41 -28.94 22.11
C LYS A 143 -15.35 -27.47 21.62
N PRO A 144 -15.14 -26.52 22.52
CA PRO A 144 -14.89 -25.15 22.13
C PRO A 144 -13.73 -25.06 21.15
N ARG A 145 -13.85 -24.19 20.14
CA ARG A 145 -12.82 -23.91 19.14
C ARG A 145 -12.57 -22.42 19.09
N LEU A 146 -11.31 -22.05 19.02
CA LEU A 146 -10.86 -20.68 18.91
C LEU A 146 -10.44 -20.38 17.45
N GLU A 147 -11.04 -19.37 16.85
CA GLU A 147 -10.63 -18.79 15.56
C GLU A 147 -9.87 -17.51 15.82
N VAL A 148 -8.67 -17.38 15.25
CA VAL A 148 -7.78 -16.23 15.49
C VAL A 148 -7.23 -15.69 14.18
N ASN A 149 -7.01 -14.37 14.17
CA ASN A 149 -6.17 -13.67 13.19
C ASN A 149 -5.56 -12.42 13.84
N PHE A 150 -4.62 -11.78 13.12
CA PHE A 150 -3.91 -10.59 13.57
C PHE A 150 -3.91 -9.52 12.45
N VAL A 151 -5.04 -9.38 11.75
CA VAL A 151 -5.15 -8.49 10.59
C VAL A 151 -5.38 -7.04 11.01
N ASP A 152 -6.26 -6.82 11.99
CA ASP A 152 -6.56 -5.49 12.55
C ASP A 152 -6.35 -5.52 14.08
N GLY A 153 -5.16 -5.94 14.48
CA GLY A 153 -4.87 -6.35 15.84
C GLY A 153 -5.31 -7.79 16.12
N PRO A 154 -4.95 -8.34 17.28
CA PRO A 154 -5.34 -9.68 17.68
C PRO A 154 -6.85 -9.82 17.79
N TYR A 155 -7.39 -10.74 17.04
CA TYR A 155 -8.80 -11.09 17.01
C TYR A 155 -8.99 -12.53 17.44
N ALA A 156 -10.00 -12.79 18.28
CA ALA A 156 -10.39 -14.09 18.73
C ALA A 156 -11.90 -14.27 18.64
N CYS A 157 -12.37 -15.36 18.04
CA CYS A 157 -13.78 -15.72 18.03
C CYS A 157 -13.95 -17.16 18.58
N LEU A 158 -14.87 -17.32 19.52
CA LEU A 158 -15.10 -18.60 20.17
C LEU A 158 -16.29 -19.32 19.51
N ARG A 159 -16.05 -20.55 19.02
CA ARG A 159 -17.05 -21.42 18.41
C ARG A 159 -17.33 -22.63 19.25
N ASN A 160 -18.54 -23.16 19.18
CA ASN A 160 -18.99 -24.33 19.91
C ASN A 160 -18.88 -24.17 21.45
N ALA A 161 -18.96 -22.97 21.96
CA ALA A 161 -18.91 -22.67 23.37
C ALA A 161 -20.25 -22.97 24.04
N LYS A 162 -20.23 -23.82 25.05
CA LYS A 162 -21.46 -24.19 25.81
C LYS A 162 -21.82 -23.19 26.90
N GLN A 163 -20.87 -22.34 27.28
CA GLN A 163 -20.98 -21.30 28.30
C GLN A 163 -20.11 -20.11 27.93
N ALA A 164 -20.12 -19.05 28.73
CA ALA A 164 -19.14 -18.00 28.63
C ALA A 164 -17.78 -18.47 29.12
N TYR A 165 -16.72 -18.05 28.46
CA TYR A 165 -15.33 -18.33 28.82
C TYR A 165 -14.55 -17.04 28.89
N LYS A 166 -13.65 -16.95 29.86
CA LYS A 166 -12.70 -15.82 29.93
C LYS A 166 -11.64 -15.99 28.85
N VAL A 167 -11.42 -14.95 28.05
CA VAL A 167 -10.41 -14.91 26.99
C VAL A 167 -9.41 -13.81 27.30
N GLU A 168 -8.15 -14.17 27.39
CA GLU A 168 -7.03 -13.26 27.70
C GLU A 168 -6.12 -13.13 26.48
N PHE A 169 -5.73 -11.89 26.17
CA PHE A 169 -4.74 -11.54 25.16
C PHE A 169 -3.45 -11.17 25.89
N VAL A 170 -2.47 -12.02 25.83
CA VAL A 170 -1.25 -11.95 26.63
C VAL A 170 -0.06 -11.65 25.76
N ASN A 171 0.75 -10.68 26.14
CA ASN A 171 2.09 -10.48 25.59
C ASN A 171 3.03 -11.53 26.21
N GLN A 172 3.49 -12.48 25.41
CA GLN A 172 4.35 -13.59 25.89
C GLN A 172 5.70 -13.10 26.40
N ASP A 173 6.23 -12.01 25.86
CA ASP A 173 7.56 -11.52 26.20
C ASP A 173 7.61 -10.87 27.59
N THR A 174 6.48 -10.28 28.00
CA THR A 174 6.34 -9.60 29.31
C THR A 174 5.47 -10.37 30.30
N GLY A 175 4.68 -11.32 29.83
CA GLY A 175 3.64 -12.01 30.62
C GLY A 175 2.41 -11.15 30.93
N LYS A 176 2.37 -9.91 30.45
CA LYS A 176 1.28 -8.96 30.73
C LYS A 176 0.02 -9.34 29.96
N ILE A 177 -1.13 -9.31 30.63
CA ILE A 177 -2.44 -9.38 29.99
C ILE A 177 -2.77 -7.99 29.48
N GLU A 178 -2.72 -7.80 28.16
CA GLU A 178 -3.02 -6.50 27.53
C GLU A 178 -4.52 -6.25 27.41
N TYR A 179 -5.31 -7.31 27.28
CA TYR A 179 -6.77 -7.24 27.21
C TYR A 179 -7.39 -8.56 27.66
N GLU A 180 -8.53 -8.49 28.32
CA GLU A 180 -9.34 -9.65 28.68
C GLU A 180 -10.83 -9.37 28.48
N THR A 181 -11.59 -10.41 28.14
CA THR A 181 -13.03 -10.33 27.94
C THR A 181 -13.68 -11.69 28.15
N GLU A 182 -15.00 -11.70 28.30
CA GLU A 182 -15.80 -12.94 28.29
C GLU A 182 -16.43 -13.15 26.92
N LEU A 183 -16.22 -14.32 26.34
CA LEU A 183 -16.82 -14.70 25.06
C LEU A 183 -17.78 -15.88 25.23
N LYS A 184 -18.96 -15.76 24.63
CA LYS A 184 -19.94 -16.83 24.44
C LYS A 184 -19.78 -17.43 23.04
N ASN A 185 -20.61 -18.42 22.72
CA ASN A 185 -20.63 -19.01 21.37
C ASN A 185 -20.86 -17.94 20.30
N ASP A 186 -20.04 -17.96 19.25
CA ASP A 186 -20.09 -17.05 18.11
C ASP A 186 -19.84 -15.56 18.47
N HIS A 187 -19.34 -15.28 19.68
CA HIS A 187 -18.86 -13.96 20.06
C HIS A 187 -17.36 -13.84 19.85
N TRP A 188 -16.94 -12.61 19.64
CA TRP A 188 -15.55 -12.28 19.39
C TRP A 188 -15.06 -11.12 20.28
N GLY A 189 -13.76 -11.07 20.45
CA GLY A 189 -13.05 -9.95 21.09
C GLY A 189 -11.78 -9.66 20.34
N LYS A 190 -11.32 -8.41 20.41
CA LYS A 190 -10.04 -8.00 19.83
C LYS A 190 -9.38 -6.89 20.63
N THR A 191 -8.07 -6.73 20.43
CA THR A 191 -7.35 -5.51 20.83
C THR A 191 -7.06 -4.67 19.60
N PHE A 192 -6.66 -3.40 19.82
CA PHE A 192 -6.39 -2.48 18.71
C PHE A 192 -4.90 -2.35 18.38
N HIS A 193 -4.02 -3.11 19.03
CA HIS A 193 -2.59 -3.09 18.75
C HIS A 193 -2.30 -3.65 17.35
N ARG A 194 -1.83 -2.79 16.45
CA ARG A 194 -1.57 -3.12 15.04
C ARG A 194 -0.09 -3.30 14.71
N TYR A 195 0.78 -3.23 15.70
CA TYR A 195 2.18 -3.59 15.59
C TYR A 195 2.43 -4.99 16.15
N PHE A 196 3.57 -5.55 15.85
CA PHE A 196 3.92 -6.89 16.30
C PHE A 196 4.11 -6.94 17.83
N ILE A 197 3.37 -7.82 18.44
CA ILE A 197 3.56 -8.32 19.80
C ILE A 197 3.53 -9.84 19.71
N ASN A 198 4.36 -10.50 20.50
CA ASN A 198 4.38 -11.96 20.59
C ASN A 198 3.17 -12.45 21.39
N TRP A 199 2.05 -12.59 20.70
CA TRP A 199 0.75 -12.84 21.34
C TRP A 199 0.55 -14.29 21.76
N GLU A 200 -0.08 -14.49 22.91
CA GLU A 200 -0.77 -15.70 23.29
C GLU A 200 -2.23 -15.36 23.64
N ILE A 201 -3.19 -16.04 23.01
CA ILE A 201 -4.61 -15.92 23.30
C ILE A 201 -5.01 -17.15 24.10
N ARG A 202 -5.43 -16.96 25.35
CA ARG A 202 -5.81 -18.02 26.29
C ARG A 202 -7.30 -18.00 26.52
N VAL A 203 -7.94 -19.17 26.43
CA VAL A 203 -9.34 -19.37 26.84
C VAL A 203 -9.32 -20.14 28.16
N LYS A 204 -9.95 -19.58 29.17
CA LYS A 204 -10.04 -20.16 30.52
C LYS A 204 -11.46 -20.56 30.86
N ASP A 205 -11.60 -21.67 31.59
CA ASP A 205 -12.84 -22.08 32.19
C ASP A 205 -13.16 -21.25 33.47
N ASN A 206 -14.31 -21.53 34.08
CA ASN A 206 -14.76 -20.82 35.30
C ASN A 206 -13.89 -21.12 36.53
N PHE A 207 -13.00 -22.12 36.44
CA PHE A 207 -12.04 -22.46 37.50
C PHE A 207 -10.67 -21.82 37.27
N GLY A 208 -10.49 -21.08 36.16
CA GLY A 208 -9.23 -20.43 35.78
C GLY A 208 -8.27 -21.33 35.00
N ASN A 209 -8.64 -22.57 34.67
CA ASN A 209 -7.79 -23.47 33.91
C ASN A 209 -7.79 -23.04 32.44
N ILE A 210 -6.62 -23.07 31.81
CA ILE A 210 -6.49 -22.82 30.36
C ILE A 210 -6.96 -24.07 29.61
N ILE A 211 -8.06 -23.90 28.84
CA ILE A 211 -8.63 -24.99 28.03
C ILE A 211 -8.22 -24.90 26.56
N ILE A 212 -7.87 -23.70 26.08
CA ILE A 212 -7.30 -23.45 24.76
C ILE A 212 -6.23 -22.40 24.90
N SER A 213 -5.09 -22.59 24.25
CA SER A 213 -4.06 -21.60 24.06
C SER A 213 -3.65 -21.53 22.60
N HIS A 214 -3.60 -20.31 22.05
CA HIS A 214 -3.07 -20.04 20.72
C HIS A 214 -1.93 -19.05 20.84
N LYS A 215 -0.71 -19.50 20.56
CA LYS A 215 0.47 -18.63 20.47
C LYS A 215 0.63 -18.14 19.04
N TYR A 216 1.04 -16.87 18.89
CA TYR A 216 1.34 -16.32 17.57
C TYR A 216 2.34 -17.21 16.84
N ASN A 217 1.96 -17.67 15.68
CA ASN A 217 2.84 -18.46 14.83
C ASN A 217 2.47 -18.23 13.36
N ALA A 218 3.30 -17.45 12.68
CA ALA A 218 3.10 -17.11 11.28
C ALA A 218 3.75 -18.10 10.30
N THR A 219 4.42 -19.16 10.78
CA THR A 219 5.10 -20.14 9.92
C THR A 219 4.17 -20.68 8.83
N GLY A 220 4.54 -20.48 7.56
CA GLY A 220 3.77 -20.86 6.39
C GLY A 220 2.45 -20.11 6.19
N LYS A 221 2.14 -19.12 7.04
CA LYS A 221 0.93 -18.31 6.94
C LYS A 221 1.14 -17.10 6.04
N ARG A 222 0.05 -16.55 5.50
CA ARG A 222 0.05 -15.33 4.71
C ARG A 222 0.04 -14.11 5.62
N VAL A 223 1.04 -13.24 5.48
CA VAL A 223 1.17 -12.00 6.24
C VAL A 223 1.32 -10.85 5.26
N LEU A 224 0.47 -9.84 5.37
CA LEU A 224 0.58 -8.61 4.60
C LEU A 224 1.44 -7.60 5.38
N ILE A 225 2.43 -7.03 4.71
CA ILE A 225 3.19 -5.88 5.21
C ILE A 225 3.00 -4.74 4.22
N GLU A 226 2.36 -3.67 4.68
CA GLU A 226 2.15 -2.46 3.89
C GLU A 226 3.14 -1.37 4.29
N LEU A 227 3.79 -0.78 3.29
CA LEU A 227 4.59 0.43 3.49
C LEU A 227 3.73 1.61 3.05
N GLY A 228 3.07 2.28 4.01
CA GLY A 228 2.01 3.26 3.78
C GLY A 228 2.48 4.57 3.13
N SER A 229 3.79 4.85 3.14
CA SER A 229 4.33 6.08 2.59
C SER A 229 4.52 6.06 1.06
N LYS A 230 4.15 7.16 0.40
CA LYS A 230 4.50 7.43 -1.01
C LYS A 230 5.94 7.96 -1.17
N SER A 231 6.61 8.32 -0.07
CA SER A 231 7.98 8.81 -0.06
C SER A 231 8.95 7.71 -0.46
N LEU A 232 9.86 8.03 -1.38
CA LEU A 232 10.92 7.11 -1.78
C LEU A 232 11.88 6.83 -0.62
N GLY A 233 12.21 7.84 0.18
CA GLY A 233 13.13 7.71 1.32
C GLY A 233 12.61 6.72 2.36
N ASP A 234 11.37 6.88 2.77
CA ASP A 234 10.72 6.00 3.75
C ASP A 234 10.67 4.56 3.25
N THR A 235 10.25 4.39 1.99
CA THR A 235 10.18 3.05 1.39
C THR A 235 11.57 2.37 1.34
N LEU A 236 12.62 3.11 0.95
CA LEU A 236 13.99 2.57 0.93
C LEU A 236 14.50 2.24 2.34
N ALA A 237 14.11 3.05 3.33
CA ALA A 237 14.48 2.82 4.73
C ALA A 237 13.79 1.56 5.30
N TRP A 238 12.51 1.37 5.02
CA TRP A 238 11.69 0.33 5.67
C TRP A 238 11.70 -1.02 4.96
N PHE A 239 11.90 -1.03 3.64
CA PHE A 239 11.74 -2.25 2.83
C PHE A 239 12.65 -3.42 3.27
N PRO A 240 13.92 -3.25 3.66
CA PRO A 240 14.76 -4.37 4.07
C PRO A 240 14.15 -5.25 5.15
N TYR A 241 13.38 -4.65 6.05
CA TYR A 241 12.78 -5.34 7.20
C TYR A 241 11.58 -6.20 6.85
N VAL A 242 11.00 -6.03 5.66
CA VAL A 242 10.00 -6.96 5.09
C VAL A 242 10.62 -8.34 4.91
N GLN A 243 11.83 -8.40 4.35
CA GLN A 243 12.57 -9.66 4.20
C GLN A 243 13.03 -10.22 5.55
N GLU A 244 13.51 -9.37 6.47
CA GLU A 244 13.91 -9.81 7.81
C GLU A 244 12.72 -10.39 8.58
N PHE A 245 11.53 -9.81 8.46
CA PHE A 245 10.30 -10.35 9.05
C PHE A 245 9.97 -11.73 8.48
N LYS A 246 10.01 -11.89 7.15
CA LYS A 246 9.83 -13.18 6.49
C LYS A 246 10.80 -14.22 7.01
N ASN A 247 12.08 -13.86 7.10
CA ASN A 247 13.14 -14.77 7.56
C ASN A 247 12.92 -15.18 9.02
N LYS A 248 12.59 -14.22 9.90
CA LYS A 248 12.35 -14.48 11.33
C LYS A 248 11.16 -15.41 11.56
N HIS A 249 10.05 -15.20 10.84
CA HIS A 249 8.79 -15.90 11.08
C HIS A 249 8.53 -17.06 10.11
N ASN A 250 9.40 -17.28 9.12
CA ASN A 250 9.24 -18.30 8.08
C ASN A 250 7.81 -18.29 7.46
N CYS A 251 7.31 -17.11 7.14
CA CYS A 251 5.95 -16.89 6.64
C CYS A 251 5.93 -16.53 5.15
N ASN A 252 4.74 -16.57 4.55
CA ASN A 252 4.51 -16.11 3.19
C ASN A 252 4.15 -14.62 3.23
N VAL A 253 5.15 -13.78 3.01
CA VAL A 253 4.94 -12.33 3.07
C VAL A 253 4.41 -11.81 1.73
N ILE A 254 3.31 -11.07 1.83
CA ILE A 254 2.76 -10.21 0.79
C ILE A 254 3.18 -8.80 1.15
N VAL A 255 3.74 -8.06 0.20
CA VAL A 255 4.17 -6.68 0.42
C VAL A 255 3.46 -5.72 -0.50
N SER A 256 3.03 -4.60 0.04
CA SER A 256 2.40 -3.50 -0.68
C SER A 256 3.21 -2.22 -0.49
N THR A 257 3.67 -1.63 -1.60
CA THR A 257 4.33 -0.32 -1.60
C THR A 257 4.08 0.40 -2.93
N PHE A 258 4.13 1.72 -2.91
CA PHE A 258 4.06 2.55 -4.13
C PHE A 258 5.29 2.37 -5.05
N TRP A 259 6.32 1.65 -4.59
CA TRP A 259 7.59 1.46 -5.27
C TRP A 259 7.91 -0.02 -5.57
N ASN A 260 6.91 -0.89 -5.69
CA ASN A 260 7.07 -2.34 -5.92
C ASN A 260 8.13 -2.66 -6.99
N LYS A 261 8.10 -1.93 -8.12
CA LYS A 261 9.03 -2.13 -9.24
C LYS A 261 10.52 -2.02 -8.88
N PHE A 262 10.86 -1.34 -7.78
CA PHE A 262 12.23 -1.30 -7.29
C PHE A 262 12.70 -2.61 -6.66
N PHE A 263 11.76 -3.46 -6.22
CA PHE A 263 12.08 -4.59 -5.35
C PHE A 263 11.70 -5.94 -5.93
N GLU A 264 10.66 -6.04 -6.75
CA GLU A 264 10.07 -7.29 -7.26
C GLU A 264 11.11 -8.30 -7.74
N LYS A 265 12.09 -7.87 -8.55
CA LYS A 265 13.12 -8.76 -9.09
C LYS A 265 14.25 -9.08 -8.12
N LYS A 266 14.42 -8.28 -7.08
CA LYS A 266 15.49 -8.48 -6.09
C LYS A 266 15.04 -9.32 -4.91
N TYR A 267 13.73 -9.47 -4.74
CA TYR A 267 13.10 -10.25 -3.67
C TYR A 267 12.03 -11.19 -4.26
N PRO A 268 12.44 -12.18 -5.08
CA PRO A 268 11.52 -13.05 -5.82
C PRO A 268 10.73 -14.01 -4.93
N ASP A 269 11.08 -14.12 -3.67
CA ASP A 269 10.41 -14.91 -2.65
C ASP A 269 9.33 -14.14 -1.87
N LEU A 270 9.10 -12.87 -2.21
CA LEU A 270 7.99 -12.04 -1.72
C LEU A 270 6.89 -11.97 -2.79
N GLU A 271 5.63 -11.96 -2.35
CA GLU A 271 4.47 -11.66 -3.19
C GLU A 271 4.23 -10.14 -3.18
N PHE A 272 4.22 -9.50 -4.36
CA PHE A 272 3.99 -8.06 -4.46
C PHE A 272 2.57 -7.78 -4.91
N VAL A 273 1.92 -6.82 -4.24
CA VAL A 273 0.57 -6.36 -4.58
C VAL A 273 0.52 -4.83 -4.67
N THR A 274 -0.45 -4.33 -5.43
CA THR A 274 -0.67 -2.89 -5.53
C THR A 274 -1.27 -2.35 -4.23
N PRO A 275 -0.90 -1.16 -3.75
CA PRO A 275 -1.57 -0.52 -2.62
C PRO A 275 -3.09 -0.46 -2.80
N GLY A 276 -3.82 -0.86 -1.75
CA GLY A 276 -5.28 -0.93 -1.76
C GLY A 276 -5.87 -2.25 -2.29
N SER A 277 -5.05 -3.23 -2.65
CA SER A 277 -5.54 -4.57 -3.06
C SER A 277 -6.20 -5.30 -1.90
N THR A 278 -7.34 -5.95 -2.17
CA THR A 278 -7.99 -6.84 -1.19
C THR A 278 -7.31 -8.21 -1.21
N ILE A 279 -6.79 -8.63 -0.07
CA ILE A 279 -6.06 -9.90 0.06
C ILE A 279 -6.80 -10.85 1.00
N PRO A 280 -7.30 -11.97 0.50
CA PRO A 280 -8.03 -12.93 1.32
C PRO A 280 -7.10 -13.80 2.17
N ASN A 281 -7.66 -14.37 3.24
CA ASN A 281 -7.04 -15.40 4.06
C ASN A 281 -5.71 -14.98 4.70
N LEU A 282 -5.62 -13.72 5.14
CA LEU A 282 -4.49 -13.24 5.91
C LEU A 282 -4.53 -13.79 7.34
N TYR A 283 -3.37 -14.19 7.84
CA TYR A 283 -3.17 -14.49 9.25
C TYR A 283 -2.84 -13.23 10.06
N ALA A 284 -2.00 -12.35 9.49
CA ALA A 284 -1.63 -11.09 10.11
C ALA A 284 -1.43 -9.98 9.06
N MET A 285 -1.52 -8.74 9.50
CA MET A 285 -1.23 -7.56 8.69
C MET A 285 -0.50 -6.53 9.55
N TYR A 286 0.51 -5.90 8.99
CA TYR A 286 1.26 -4.82 9.60
C TYR A 286 1.41 -3.67 8.62
N GLU A 287 1.07 -2.47 9.05
CA GLU A 287 1.30 -1.25 8.28
C GLU A 287 2.50 -0.51 8.88
N VAL A 288 3.54 -0.30 8.08
CA VAL A 288 4.71 0.49 8.46
C VAL A 288 4.51 1.93 8.04
N GLY A 289 4.52 2.82 9.00
CA GLY A 289 4.25 4.24 8.79
C GLY A 289 4.48 5.06 10.05
N TRP A 290 4.08 6.31 9.99
CA TRP A 290 4.04 7.21 11.13
C TRP A 290 2.59 7.53 11.44
N PHE A 291 2.18 7.24 12.66
CA PHE A 291 0.78 7.30 13.06
C PHE A 291 0.61 8.29 14.22
N TYR A 292 0.15 9.47 13.88
CA TYR A 292 -0.26 10.49 14.82
C TYR A 292 -1.74 10.78 14.65
N ASN A 293 -2.37 11.21 15.72
CA ASN A 293 -3.74 11.70 15.67
C ASN A 293 -3.72 13.13 15.11
N ASP A 294 -4.43 13.35 14.00
CA ASP A 294 -4.42 14.63 13.26
C ASP A 294 -4.93 15.83 14.09
N GLU A 295 -5.80 15.58 15.10
CA GLU A 295 -6.37 16.66 15.92
C GLU A 295 -5.46 17.02 17.10
N THR A 296 -4.73 16.05 17.64
CA THR A 296 -3.97 16.22 18.88
C THR A 296 -2.46 16.17 18.71
N ASP A 297 -1.98 15.84 17.50
CA ASP A 297 -0.57 15.56 17.18
C ASP A 297 0.09 14.55 18.14
N LYS A 298 -0.73 13.71 18.77
CA LYS A 298 -0.26 12.68 19.68
C LYS A 298 -0.05 11.36 18.94
N LEU A 299 0.96 10.64 19.37
CA LEU A 299 1.26 9.29 18.89
C LEU A 299 0.04 8.38 19.04
N ASP A 300 -0.32 7.65 17.99
CA ASP A 300 -1.26 6.53 18.06
C ASP A 300 -0.53 5.28 18.61
N GLY A 301 -0.57 5.12 19.91
CA GLY A 301 0.09 4.01 20.61
C GLY A 301 -0.52 2.63 20.32
N PHE A 302 -1.62 2.54 19.58
CA PHE A 302 -2.15 1.27 19.10
C PHE A 302 -1.59 0.87 17.73
N LYS A 303 -1.13 1.83 16.93
CA LYS A 303 -0.54 1.56 15.62
C LYS A 303 0.97 1.43 15.66
N GLN A 304 1.62 2.08 16.60
CA GLN A 304 3.09 1.98 16.75
C GLN A 304 3.49 2.07 18.23
N PRO A 305 4.52 1.30 18.65
CA PRO A 305 4.87 1.17 20.07
C PRO A 305 5.69 2.35 20.61
N PHE A 306 6.40 3.08 19.74
CA PHE A 306 7.32 4.15 20.10
C PHE A 306 7.22 5.32 19.13
N ASP A 307 7.48 6.52 19.62
CA ASP A 307 7.51 7.71 18.80
C ASP A 307 8.67 7.66 17.78
N PRO A 308 8.38 7.69 16.46
CA PRO A 308 9.39 7.56 15.43
C PRO A 308 10.39 8.73 15.41
N LYS A 309 10.05 9.88 16.00
CA LYS A 309 10.97 11.01 16.15
C LYS A 309 12.14 10.72 17.10
N SER A 310 12.04 9.66 17.92
CA SER A 310 13.08 9.23 18.87
C SER A 310 14.02 8.16 18.33
N TYR A 311 13.81 7.70 17.10
CA TYR A 311 14.52 6.57 16.50
C TYR A 311 14.98 6.86 15.08
N THR A 312 15.89 6.05 14.55
CA THR A 312 16.24 6.16 13.13
C THR A 312 15.03 5.85 12.25
N LEU A 313 15.00 6.39 11.04
CA LEU A 313 13.91 6.11 10.10
C LEU A 313 13.74 4.60 9.85
N GLN A 314 14.83 3.85 9.83
CA GLN A 314 14.79 2.39 9.69
C GLN A 314 14.19 1.70 10.93
N GLN A 315 14.41 2.22 12.12
CA GLN A 315 13.84 1.66 13.35
C GLN A 315 12.31 1.79 13.41
N THR A 316 11.70 2.70 12.67
CA THR A 316 10.24 2.70 12.52
C THR A 316 9.72 1.33 12.08
N ALA A 317 10.35 0.74 11.06
CA ALA A 317 9.95 -0.59 10.58
C ALA A 317 10.25 -1.69 11.60
N THR A 318 11.43 -1.69 12.23
CA THR A 318 11.76 -2.72 13.22
C THR A 318 10.87 -2.66 14.45
N ASN A 319 10.52 -1.47 14.91
CA ASN A 319 9.63 -1.26 16.05
C ASN A 319 8.22 -1.80 15.78
N ILE A 320 7.67 -1.52 14.59
CA ILE A 320 6.33 -1.99 14.19
C ILE A 320 6.34 -3.51 13.93
N LEU A 321 7.40 -4.03 13.33
CA LEU A 321 7.51 -5.44 12.97
C LEU A 321 8.11 -6.33 14.08
N GLY A 322 8.47 -5.76 15.22
CA GLY A 322 9.06 -6.51 16.34
C GLY A 322 10.40 -7.15 15.99
N LEU A 323 11.25 -6.44 15.25
CA LEU A 323 12.57 -6.89 14.82
C LEU A 323 13.68 -6.18 15.60
N GLU A 324 14.83 -6.84 15.71
CA GLU A 324 16.03 -6.19 16.18
C GLU A 324 16.57 -5.23 15.11
N TYR A 325 16.98 -4.04 15.53
CA TYR A 325 17.53 -3.05 14.62
C TYR A 325 18.98 -3.37 14.25
N LYS A 326 19.24 -3.35 12.96
CA LYS A 326 20.56 -3.20 12.34
C LYS A 326 20.37 -2.39 11.05
N GLU A 327 21.30 -1.53 10.71
CA GLU A 327 21.25 -0.79 9.46
C GLU A 327 21.37 -1.75 8.27
N ILE A 328 20.42 -1.71 7.33
CA ILE A 328 20.41 -2.59 6.15
C ILE A 328 20.19 -1.75 4.90
N ILE A 329 21.12 -1.85 3.95
CA ILE A 329 20.98 -1.24 2.63
C ILE A 329 20.01 -2.06 1.78
N PRO A 330 18.92 -1.49 1.26
CA PRO A 330 17.97 -2.21 0.40
C PRO A 330 18.62 -2.66 -0.91
N LYS A 331 18.23 -3.83 -1.40
CA LYS A 331 18.57 -4.26 -2.76
C LYS A 331 17.50 -3.71 -3.70
N ILE A 332 17.87 -2.85 -4.62
CA ILE A 332 16.94 -2.28 -5.60
C ILE A 332 17.22 -2.79 -7.02
N ASP A 333 16.14 -2.94 -7.82
CA ASP A 333 16.25 -3.31 -9.23
C ASP A 333 16.45 -2.06 -10.08
N TYR A 334 17.53 -2.03 -10.83
CA TYR A 334 17.81 -0.96 -11.78
C TYR A 334 18.73 -1.45 -12.89
N LYS A 335 18.67 -0.78 -14.03
CA LYS A 335 19.54 -1.06 -15.16
C LYS A 335 20.61 0.04 -15.26
N ILE A 336 21.86 -0.36 -15.16
CA ILE A 336 22.97 0.54 -15.45
C ILE A 336 23.13 0.66 -16.96
N SER A 337 23.16 1.87 -17.47
CA SER A 337 23.48 2.19 -18.84
C SER A 337 24.91 2.76 -18.96
N LYS A 338 25.31 3.12 -20.16
CA LYS A 338 26.58 3.83 -20.37
C LYS A 338 26.64 5.11 -19.55
N ARG A 339 27.84 5.46 -19.08
CA ARG A 339 28.11 6.71 -18.34
C ARG A 339 27.50 7.91 -19.10
N PRO A 340 26.56 8.67 -18.49
CA PRO A 340 25.80 9.68 -19.22
C PRO A 340 26.60 10.98 -19.45
N ILE A 341 27.64 11.21 -18.69
CA ILE A 341 28.52 12.39 -18.77
C ILE A 341 29.95 11.90 -18.75
N LYS A 342 30.74 12.30 -19.75
CA LYS A 342 32.10 11.81 -19.98
C LYS A 342 33.06 12.24 -18.88
N GLU A 343 32.95 13.50 -18.45
CA GLU A 343 33.79 14.09 -17.42
C GLU A 343 33.45 13.54 -16.02
N LYS A 344 34.37 13.73 -15.07
CA LYS A 344 34.09 13.50 -13.65
C LYS A 344 33.02 14.49 -13.20
N TYR A 345 32.03 13.98 -12.46
CA TYR A 345 30.94 14.83 -12.00
C TYR A 345 30.40 14.42 -10.63
N VAL A 346 29.79 15.38 -9.97
CA VAL A 346 29.09 15.25 -8.68
C VAL A 346 27.62 15.56 -8.90
N CYS A 347 26.73 14.73 -8.35
CA CYS A 347 25.29 14.99 -8.30
C CYS A 347 24.97 15.85 -7.07
N ILE A 348 24.22 16.95 -7.27
CA ILE A 348 23.71 17.75 -6.16
C ILE A 348 22.18 17.77 -6.16
N SER A 349 21.59 17.78 -4.95
CA SER A 349 20.14 17.90 -4.76
C SER A 349 19.80 18.76 -3.55
N PRO A 350 19.46 20.05 -3.78
CA PRO A 350 19.19 21.00 -2.70
C PRO A 350 17.77 20.93 -2.17
N HIS A 351 16.86 20.21 -2.82
CA HIS A 351 15.45 20.13 -2.46
C HIS A 351 15.09 18.91 -1.62
N ALA A 352 14.09 19.07 -0.76
CA ALA A 352 13.38 18.03 -0.03
C ALA A 352 11.87 18.31 -0.02
N SER A 353 11.08 17.39 0.49
CA SER A 353 9.62 17.54 0.61
C SER A 353 9.21 18.60 1.63
N ALA A 354 10.01 18.82 2.68
CA ALA A 354 9.78 19.82 3.70
C ALA A 354 10.80 20.98 3.55
N GLY A 355 10.31 22.21 3.60
CA GLY A 355 11.15 23.41 3.49
C GLY A 355 12.16 23.56 4.63
N ALA A 356 11.81 23.11 5.83
CA ALA A 356 12.71 23.09 6.99
C ALA A 356 14.00 22.26 6.77
N LYS A 357 14.02 21.38 5.76
CA LYS A 357 15.21 20.61 5.36
C LYS A 357 16.16 21.39 4.44
N TYR A 358 15.74 22.55 3.93
CA TYR A 358 16.53 23.32 2.98
C TYR A 358 17.69 24.02 3.68
N TRP A 359 18.84 23.99 3.04
CA TRP A 359 19.96 24.83 3.48
C TRP A 359 19.76 26.24 2.93
N GLN A 360 19.37 27.16 3.81
CA GLN A 360 18.96 28.55 3.51
C GLN A 360 20.12 29.51 3.35
N HIS A 361 21.37 29.04 3.20
CA HIS A 361 22.52 29.94 2.99
C HIS A 361 22.42 30.64 1.62
N PRO A 362 22.53 31.97 1.56
CA PRO A 362 22.24 32.75 0.34
C PRO A 362 23.09 32.39 -0.89
N THR A 363 24.35 32.00 -0.68
CA THR A 363 25.31 31.67 -1.74
C THR A 363 25.82 30.23 -1.65
N GLY A 364 25.58 29.52 -0.56
CA GLY A 364 26.27 28.28 -0.22
C GLY A 364 26.23 27.22 -1.31
N TRP A 365 25.07 26.97 -1.92
CA TRP A 365 24.99 26.03 -3.03
C TRP A 365 25.80 26.47 -4.25
N GLN A 366 25.78 27.77 -4.59
CA GLN A 366 26.59 28.31 -5.69
C GLN A 366 28.08 28.22 -5.38
N ASP A 367 28.46 28.43 -4.13
CA ASP A 367 29.88 28.36 -3.71
C ASP A 367 30.39 26.92 -3.80
N ILE A 368 29.58 25.91 -3.39
CA ILE A 368 29.88 24.48 -3.60
C ILE A 368 30.04 24.18 -5.10
N ILE A 369 29.12 24.66 -5.93
CA ILE A 369 29.17 24.45 -7.39
C ILE A 369 30.46 25.06 -7.98
N ASN A 370 30.81 26.30 -7.60
CA ASN A 370 32.00 26.94 -8.07
C ASN A 370 33.27 26.19 -7.62
N TYR A 371 33.33 25.78 -6.36
CA TYR A 371 34.44 24.99 -5.83
C TYR A 371 34.63 23.68 -6.60
N LEU A 372 33.57 22.92 -6.83
CA LEU A 372 33.64 21.66 -7.58
C LEU A 372 34.11 21.87 -9.02
N ASN A 373 33.56 22.86 -9.71
CA ASN A 373 33.96 23.17 -11.09
C ASN A 373 35.45 23.60 -11.16
N ASN A 374 35.93 24.41 -10.20
CA ASN A 374 37.32 24.83 -10.14
C ASN A 374 38.29 23.67 -9.86
N ASN A 375 37.78 22.58 -9.24
CA ASN A 375 38.52 21.34 -8.99
C ASN A 375 38.32 20.28 -10.07
N GLY A 376 37.80 20.64 -11.23
CA GLY A 376 37.68 19.76 -12.40
C GLY A 376 36.46 18.82 -12.43
N TYR A 377 35.49 19.04 -11.55
CA TYR A 377 34.25 18.27 -11.56
C TYR A 377 33.13 19.05 -12.26
N LYS A 378 32.37 18.39 -13.11
CA LYS A 378 31.06 18.91 -13.54
C LYS A 378 30.05 18.74 -12.42
N VAL A 379 29.13 19.68 -12.29
CA VAL A 379 28.07 19.59 -11.29
C VAL A 379 26.75 19.33 -11.96
N VAL A 380 26.10 18.23 -11.58
CA VAL A 380 24.80 17.79 -12.11
C VAL A 380 23.72 18.04 -11.07
N LEU A 381 22.84 18.97 -11.37
CA LEU A 381 21.70 19.26 -10.51
C LEU A 381 20.56 18.28 -10.80
N ILE A 382 20.15 17.53 -9.79
CA ILE A 382 19.02 16.61 -9.86
C ILE A 382 17.94 17.01 -8.86
N SER A 383 16.71 17.07 -9.32
CA SER A 383 15.54 17.39 -8.49
C SER A 383 14.26 17.03 -9.25
N LYS A 384 13.21 16.66 -8.54
CA LYS A 384 11.86 16.60 -9.11
C LYS A 384 11.37 18.00 -9.55
N GLU A 385 11.78 19.00 -8.82
CA GLU A 385 11.46 20.40 -9.07
C GLU A 385 12.30 20.96 -10.19
N LYS A 386 11.67 21.53 -11.23
CA LYS A 386 12.39 22.10 -12.39
C LYS A 386 13.17 23.34 -11.99
N HIS A 387 14.43 23.40 -12.35
CA HIS A 387 15.30 24.55 -12.21
C HIS A 387 15.00 25.57 -13.32
N ASN A 388 14.45 26.73 -12.97
CA ASN A 388 14.05 27.76 -13.92
C ASN A 388 13.90 29.12 -13.20
N ASP A 389 13.56 30.20 -13.93
CA ASP A 389 13.38 31.56 -13.41
C ASP A 389 12.28 31.69 -12.33
N ASN A 390 11.32 30.73 -12.26
CA ASN A 390 10.33 30.70 -11.22
C ASN A 390 10.79 30.02 -9.92
N TRP A 391 12.03 29.59 -9.84
CA TRP A 391 12.64 28.97 -8.67
C TRP A 391 12.60 29.90 -7.43
N GLU A 392 12.76 31.20 -7.64
CA GLU A 392 12.66 32.23 -6.59
C GLU A 392 11.24 32.40 -6.03
N ASN A 393 10.21 32.11 -6.81
CA ASN A 393 8.79 32.35 -6.46
C ASN A 393 8.18 31.22 -5.63
N ARG A 394 8.99 30.29 -5.14
CA ARG A 394 8.51 29.19 -4.31
C ARG A 394 8.31 29.65 -2.87
N LYS A 395 7.42 28.93 -2.16
CA LYS A 395 7.10 29.19 -0.74
C LYS A 395 8.36 29.25 0.15
N LEU A 396 9.42 28.50 -0.22
CA LEU A 396 10.75 28.52 0.39
C LEU A 396 11.80 28.50 -0.75
N PRO A 397 12.20 29.68 -1.26
CA PRO A 397 13.09 29.76 -2.39
C PRO A 397 14.55 29.45 -1.99
N LEU A 398 15.29 28.80 -2.91
CA LEU A 398 16.75 28.59 -2.80
C LEU A 398 17.56 29.73 -3.39
N GLY A 399 16.97 30.90 -3.55
CA GLY A 399 17.57 32.05 -4.20
C GLY A 399 17.51 31.98 -5.73
N LYS A 400 18.43 32.66 -6.41
CA LYS A 400 18.50 32.66 -7.88
C LYS A 400 18.89 31.29 -8.45
N PRO A 401 18.46 30.96 -9.68
CA PRO A 401 18.90 29.76 -10.36
C PRO A 401 20.42 29.63 -10.41
N PHE A 402 20.94 28.43 -10.17
CA PHE A 402 22.36 28.14 -10.13
C PHE A 402 22.99 28.25 -11.52
N LYS A 403 24.23 28.71 -11.55
CA LYS A 403 25.03 28.82 -12.77
C LYS A 403 26.08 27.70 -12.84
N ASN A 404 26.59 27.45 -14.04
CA ASN A 404 27.66 26.47 -14.28
C ASN A 404 27.33 25.05 -13.82
N ILE A 405 26.11 24.60 -14.09
CA ILE A 405 25.59 23.26 -13.79
C ILE A 405 25.14 22.56 -15.06
N ILE A 406 25.01 21.24 -14.98
CA ILE A 406 24.26 20.43 -15.92
C ILE A 406 22.87 20.19 -15.29
N ASP A 407 21.85 20.86 -15.84
CA ASP A 407 20.47 20.74 -15.33
C ASP A 407 19.85 19.41 -15.75
N LYS A 408 19.60 18.56 -14.77
CA LYS A 408 18.85 17.30 -14.85
C LYS A 408 17.70 17.31 -13.82
N THR A 409 16.92 18.40 -13.85
CA THR A 409 15.76 18.59 -12.96
C THR A 409 14.44 18.44 -13.71
N GLY A 410 13.34 18.30 -12.96
CA GLY A 410 11.99 18.13 -13.49
C GLY A 410 11.62 16.66 -13.64
N ASN A 411 10.75 16.36 -14.58
CA ASN A 411 10.20 15.02 -14.77
C ASN A 411 11.17 14.10 -15.55
N ILE A 412 12.30 13.75 -14.91
CA ILE A 412 13.30 12.84 -15.44
C ILE A 412 12.93 11.39 -15.05
N PRO A 413 13.00 10.41 -15.97
CA PRO A 413 12.78 9.01 -15.63
C PRO A 413 13.71 8.55 -14.50
N MET A 414 13.18 7.79 -13.55
CA MET A 414 13.93 7.37 -12.36
C MET A 414 15.19 6.57 -12.72
N ASN A 415 15.18 5.74 -13.76
CA ASN A 415 16.37 5.03 -14.21
C ASN A 415 17.49 5.99 -14.67
N ASP A 416 17.15 7.13 -15.24
CA ASP A 416 18.16 8.11 -15.67
C ASP A 416 18.77 8.83 -14.44
N ILE A 417 17.93 9.13 -13.43
CA ILE A 417 18.42 9.65 -12.14
C ILE A 417 19.34 8.64 -11.47
N ILE A 418 18.96 7.37 -11.43
CA ILE A 418 19.79 6.28 -10.90
C ILE A 418 21.12 6.19 -11.65
N ASN A 419 21.11 6.24 -12.98
CA ASN A 419 22.32 6.24 -13.77
C ASN A 419 23.23 7.46 -13.49
N LEU A 420 22.66 8.65 -13.37
CA LEU A 420 23.41 9.83 -13.00
C LEU A 420 24.08 9.66 -11.63
N ILE A 421 23.34 9.20 -10.62
CA ILE A 421 23.90 8.97 -9.27
C ILE A 421 24.94 7.84 -9.30
N HIS A 422 24.64 6.73 -9.98
CA HIS A 422 25.55 5.58 -10.04
C HIS A 422 26.93 5.95 -10.61
N HIS A 423 26.98 6.72 -11.66
CA HIS A 423 28.22 7.12 -12.34
C HIS A 423 28.86 8.39 -11.79
N SER A 424 28.20 9.10 -10.85
CA SER A 424 28.80 10.26 -10.18
C SER A 424 29.95 9.84 -9.24
N GLU A 425 30.83 10.75 -8.91
CA GLU A 425 31.89 10.51 -7.91
C GLU A 425 31.29 10.45 -6.49
N LEU A 426 30.36 11.37 -6.19
CA LEU A 426 29.60 11.41 -4.95
C LEU A 426 28.26 12.14 -5.15
N TYR A 427 27.43 12.10 -4.13
CA TYR A 427 26.18 12.84 -4.05
C TYR A 427 26.26 13.87 -2.91
N ILE A 428 25.83 15.12 -3.17
CA ILE A 428 25.68 16.16 -2.15
C ILE A 428 24.24 16.61 -2.10
N GLY A 429 23.62 16.63 -0.94
CA GLY A 429 22.23 17.04 -0.82
C GLY A 429 21.78 17.27 0.61
N VAL A 430 20.48 17.48 0.76
CA VAL A 430 19.81 17.55 2.05
C VAL A 430 19.12 16.21 2.36
N SER A 431 18.61 16.05 3.59
CA SER A 431 17.80 14.86 3.96
C SER A 431 16.59 14.72 3.03
N SER A 432 16.65 13.78 2.10
CA SER A 432 15.64 13.61 1.03
C SER A 432 15.61 12.17 0.50
N GLY A 433 14.57 11.84 -0.27
CA GLY A 433 14.48 10.54 -0.95
C GLY A 433 15.65 10.25 -1.91
N LEU A 434 16.27 11.28 -2.52
CA LEU A 434 17.45 11.11 -3.37
C LEU A 434 18.72 10.81 -2.56
N ALA A 435 18.85 11.31 -1.33
CA ALA A 435 19.93 10.92 -0.43
C ALA A 435 19.82 9.43 -0.06
N TRP A 436 18.61 8.95 0.28
CA TRP A 436 18.34 7.53 0.53
C TRP A 436 18.59 6.66 -0.70
N LEU A 437 18.21 7.14 -1.90
CA LEU A 437 18.49 6.44 -3.15
C LEU A 437 19.99 6.34 -3.42
N SER A 438 20.74 7.43 -3.18
CA SER A 438 22.19 7.45 -3.33
C SER A 438 22.87 6.45 -2.40
N TRP A 439 22.43 6.40 -1.15
CA TRP A 439 22.90 5.41 -0.18
C TRP A 439 22.54 3.97 -0.60
N ALA A 440 21.31 3.72 -1.07
CA ALA A 440 20.90 2.43 -1.59
C ALA A 440 21.73 1.97 -2.80
N LEU A 441 22.24 2.90 -3.60
CA LEU A 441 23.20 2.66 -4.68
C LEU A 441 24.65 2.54 -4.20
N LYS A 442 24.89 2.56 -2.87
CA LYS A 442 26.21 2.50 -2.23
C LYS A 442 27.11 3.67 -2.64
N LYS A 443 26.52 4.81 -2.99
CA LYS A 443 27.24 6.03 -3.31
C LYS A 443 27.61 6.75 -2.02
N GLN A 444 28.81 7.36 -1.97
CA GLN A 444 29.16 8.29 -0.90
C GLN A 444 28.21 9.48 -0.91
N VAL A 445 27.61 9.79 0.23
CA VAL A 445 26.67 10.88 0.43
C VAL A 445 27.32 11.95 1.30
N VAL A 446 27.29 13.20 0.86
CA VAL A 446 27.54 14.36 1.69
C VAL A 446 26.20 15.02 1.98
N MET A 447 25.75 15.00 3.23
CA MET A 447 24.43 15.50 3.62
C MET A 447 24.58 16.80 4.41
N ILE A 448 24.06 17.90 3.86
CA ILE A 448 23.87 19.14 4.61
C ILE A 448 22.63 18.95 5.46
N SER A 449 22.82 18.89 6.77
CA SER A 449 21.82 18.48 7.74
C SER A 449 21.71 19.53 8.86
N GLY A 450 20.54 19.63 9.47
CA GLY A 450 20.25 20.54 10.56
C GLY A 450 18.84 20.31 11.11
N PHE A 451 17.93 19.85 10.25
CA PHE A 451 16.55 19.58 10.63
C PHE A 451 16.41 18.32 11.49
N SER A 452 17.10 17.24 11.11
CA SER A 452 17.13 15.97 11.85
C SER A 452 18.45 15.77 12.59
N SER A 453 18.43 14.99 13.66
CA SER A 453 19.62 14.55 14.37
C SER A 453 20.48 13.65 13.47
N ASP A 454 21.77 13.54 13.80
CA ASP A 454 22.77 12.81 13.02
C ASP A 454 22.52 11.29 12.94
N TRP A 455 21.71 10.74 13.85
CA TRP A 455 21.30 9.35 13.90
C TRP A 455 19.97 9.05 13.16
N THR A 456 19.24 10.08 12.68
CA THR A 456 17.88 9.89 12.14
C THR A 456 17.84 9.11 10.84
N GLU A 457 18.79 9.38 9.94
CA GLU A 457 18.93 8.64 8.68
C GLU A 457 19.96 7.51 8.82
N PHE A 458 20.49 7.05 7.70
CA PHE A 458 21.56 6.04 7.66
C PHE A 458 22.91 6.59 8.18
N THR A 459 23.79 5.69 8.61
CA THR A 459 25.11 6.02 9.21
C THR A 459 26.30 5.59 8.37
N THR A 460 26.09 4.67 7.43
CA THR A 460 27.14 4.18 6.52
C THR A 460 27.18 4.99 5.23
N ASN A 461 28.36 5.13 4.62
CA ASN A 461 28.60 5.86 3.37
C ASN A 461 28.06 7.31 3.38
N ILE A 462 28.17 7.99 4.52
CA ILE A 462 27.69 9.37 4.69
C ILE A 462 28.72 10.22 5.40
N GLU A 463 28.84 11.47 4.95
CA GLU A 463 29.46 12.58 5.67
C GLU A 463 28.39 13.62 5.96
N ARG A 464 28.18 13.97 7.22
CA ARG A 464 27.18 14.98 7.61
C ARG A 464 27.82 16.30 7.91
N ILE A 465 27.30 17.34 7.27
CA ILE A 465 27.69 18.72 7.50
C ILE A 465 26.58 19.39 8.32
N ILE A 466 26.88 19.70 9.56
CA ILE A 466 25.95 20.33 10.51
C ILE A 466 26.62 21.59 11.07
N ASN A 467 25.94 22.73 10.96
CA ASN A 467 26.35 23.95 11.68
C ASN A 467 25.86 23.83 13.14
N LYS A 468 26.80 23.61 14.06
CA LYS A 468 26.50 23.43 15.50
C LYS A 468 26.28 24.75 16.24
N ASP A 469 26.53 25.88 15.59
CA ASP A 469 26.37 27.22 16.19
C ASP A 469 24.96 27.77 16.06
N VAL A 470 24.05 26.98 15.43
CA VAL A 470 22.63 27.33 15.26
C VAL A 470 21.73 26.20 15.78
N CYS A 471 20.44 26.48 15.89
CA CYS A 471 19.46 25.48 16.28
C CYS A 471 19.47 24.29 15.30
N ASN A 472 19.51 23.07 15.84
CA ASN A 472 19.51 21.83 15.10
C ASN A 472 18.51 20.85 15.66
N SER A 473 18.15 19.82 14.88
CA SER A 473 17.34 18.66 15.29
C SER A 473 15.91 19.03 15.68
N CYS A 474 15.32 20.06 15.07
CA CYS A 474 13.93 20.47 15.33
C CYS A 474 12.94 19.33 15.09
N PHE A 475 13.16 18.50 14.07
CA PHE A 475 12.37 17.31 13.81
C PHE A 475 12.29 16.35 15.01
N ASN A 476 13.38 16.21 15.73
CA ASN A 476 13.49 15.30 16.88
C ASN A 476 13.10 15.98 18.21
N ASN A 477 12.70 17.23 18.18
CA ASN A 477 12.23 17.96 19.34
C ASN A 477 10.70 17.99 19.40
N PHE A 478 10.12 17.24 20.34
CA PHE A 478 8.67 17.12 20.51
C PHE A 478 7.96 18.40 20.98
N LYS A 479 8.71 19.43 21.33
CA LYS A 479 8.18 20.72 21.79
C LYS A 479 8.09 21.77 20.69
N LEU A 480 8.61 21.47 19.51
CA LEU A 480 8.62 22.38 18.38
C LEU A 480 7.70 21.86 17.27
N ASP A 481 6.83 22.72 16.81
CA ASP A 481 6.09 22.48 15.57
C ASP A 481 7.07 22.64 14.40
N ALA A 482 7.21 21.60 13.57
CA ALA A 482 8.08 21.63 12.40
C ALA A 482 7.56 22.54 11.28
N SER A 483 6.38 23.12 11.44
CA SER A 483 5.78 24.10 10.53
C SER A 483 6.18 25.55 10.84
N ASP A 484 6.76 25.80 12.01
CA ASP A 484 7.29 27.13 12.43
C ASP A 484 8.76 27.32 11.93
#